data_2639e6cdcf3cf75e2968529da92a674e
#
_entry.id   2639e6cdcf3cf75e2968529da92a674e
#
_cell.length_a   1.000
_cell.length_b   1.000
_cell.length_c   1.000
_cell.angle_alpha   90.00
_cell.angle_beta   90.00
_cell.angle_gamma   90.00
#
_symmetry.space_group_name_H-M   'P 1'
#
loop_
_entity.id
_entity.type
_entity.pdbx_description
1 polymer ?
#
loop_
_entity_poly.entity_id
_entity_poly.type
_entity_poly.pdbx_seq_one_letter_code
_entity_poly.pdbx_strand_id
1 'polypeptide(L)'
;MLDADCSALVLGSRQSIAVADAEACRRAGVDVVRRRSGGGAVLVEPEAMTWVDVIVPSGDDRWTDDVVASMRWCGEQWLRALAAIGADGAGTLEVCTSSMPQTDVSDLVCFGGLAAGEVTSGGAKLVGISQRRTRQAARFQCAVHHTWRPRRLLALLAAPRPTLEVLEALPVAVVDRAARPALLDALTEAFGA
;
A
#
# COMPACT_ATOMS: atom_id res chain seq x y z
N MET A 1 12.85 13.16 -4.45
CA MET A 1 11.89 12.01 -4.52
C MET A 1 12.51 10.95 -5.42
N LEU A 2 12.48 9.68 -5.02
CA LEU A 2 12.97 8.55 -5.81
C LEU A 2 11.76 7.82 -6.38
N ASP A 3 11.69 7.67 -7.68
CA ASP A 3 10.68 6.84 -8.34
C ASP A 3 11.18 5.40 -8.47
N ALA A 4 10.23 4.45 -8.45
CA ALA A 4 10.55 3.08 -8.84
C ALA A 4 10.88 3.06 -10.33
N ASP A 5 12.05 2.57 -10.69
CA ASP A 5 12.53 2.44 -12.07
C ASP A 5 12.36 1.03 -12.63
N CYS A 6 12.01 0.06 -11.78
CA CYS A 6 11.80 -1.34 -12.14
C CYS A 6 10.55 -1.92 -11.45
N SER A 7 10.04 -3.01 -12.00
CA SER A 7 8.93 -3.74 -11.39
C SER A 7 9.44 -4.69 -10.31
N ALA A 8 8.73 -4.75 -9.18
CA ALA A 8 9.06 -5.64 -8.07
C ALA A 8 7.83 -6.25 -7.41
N LEU A 9 7.90 -7.53 -7.08
CA LEU A 9 6.99 -8.18 -6.13
C LEU A 9 7.55 -7.99 -4.72
N VAL A 10 6.96 -7.05 -3.98
CA VAL A 10 7.41 -6.64 -2.66
C VAL A 10 6.68 -7.47 -1.60
N LEU A 11 7.39 -8.40 -0.98
CA LEU A 11 6.87 -9.27 0.09
C LEU A 11 6.87 -8.53 1.43
N GLY A 12 5.89 -8.84 2.28
CA GLY A 12 5.89 -8.39 3.68
C GLY A 12 7.00 -9.05 4.51
N SER A 13 7.37 -8.44 5.63
CA SER A 13 8.51 -8.89 6.46
C SER A 13 8.38 -10.32 6.99
N ARG A 14 7.17 -10.81 7.17
CA ARG A 14 6.87 -12.16 7.68
C ARG A 14 6.59 -13.18 6.59
N GLN A 15 6.45 -12.74 5.33
CA GLN A 15 6.20 -13.68 4.23
C GLN A 15 7.48 -14.44 3.85
N SER A 16 7.33 -15.72 3.54
CA SER A 16 8.40 -16.53 2.95
C SER A 16 8.67 -16.07 1.52
N ILE A 17 9.92 -16.18 1.07
CA ILE A 17 10.28 -15.98 -0.34
C ILE A 17 9.53 -16.95 -1.27
N ALA A 18 9.11 -18.12 -0.75
CA ALA A 18 8.32 -19.11 -1.46
C ALA A 18 6.90 -18.65 -1.82
N VAL A 19 6.45 -17.49 -1.34
CA VAL A 19 5.20 -16.84 -1.81
C VAL A 19 5.32 -16.43 -3.27
N ALA A 20 6.51 -16.07 -3.72
CA ALA A 20 6.79 -15.70 -5.10
C ALA A 20 7.13 -16.95 -5.94
N ASP A 21 6.57 -17.04 -7.14
CA ASP A 21 7.07 -17.93 -8.18
C ASP A 21 8.31 -17.29 -8.81
N ALA A 22 9.49 -17.70 -8.33
CA ALA A 22 10.76 -17.11 -8.73
C ALA A 22 11.02 -17.20 -10.24
N GLU A 23 10.58 -18.30 -10.89
CA GLU A 23 10.74 -18.49 -12.33
C GLU A 23 9.78 -17.59 -13.12
N ALA A 24 8.53 -17.45 -12.67
CA ALA A 24 7.59 -16.52 -13.27
C ALA A 24 8.04 -15.05 -13.12
N CYS A 25 8.52 -14.67 -11.93
CA CYS A 25 9.07 -13.34 -11.68
C CYS A 25 10.25 -13.03 -12.61
N ARG A 26 11.22 -13.95 -12.71
CA ARG A 26 12.39 -13.81 -13.59
C ARG A 26 11.99 -13.65 -15.07
N ARG A 27 11.06 -14.49 -15.56
CA ARG A 27 10.55 -14.38 -16.94
C ARG A 27 9.83 -13.07 -17.22
N ALA A 28 9.14 -12.53 -16.19
CA ALA A 28 8.41 -11.27 -16.31
C ALA A 28 9.27 -10.02 -16.10
N GLY A 29 10.56 -10.17 -15.78
CA GLY A 29 11.45 -9.06 -15.45
C GLY A 29 11.01 -8.34 -14.15
N VAL A 30 10.50 -9.10 -13.16
CA VAL A 30 10.02 -8.58 -11.88
C VAL A 30 10.95 -9.06 -10.77
N ASP A 31 11.54 -8.13 -10.06
CA ASP A 31 12.38 -8.43 -8.91
C ASP A 31 11.54 -8.92 -7.72
N VAL A 32 12.10 -9.80 -6.89
CA VAL A 32 11.45 -10.22 -5.64
C VAL A 32 12.19 -9.59 -4.47
N VAL A 33 11.54 -8.68 -3.77
CA VAL A 33 12.13 -7.94 -2.65
C VAL A 33 11.30 -8.14 -1.39
N ARG A 34 11.92 -8.11 -0.21
CA ARG A 34 11.22 -8.15 1.06
C ARG A 34 11.33 -6.81 1.76
N ARG A 35 10.17 -6.16 2.06
CA ARG A 35 10.14 -4.98 2.91
C ARG A 35 10.28 -5.35 4.39
N ARG A 36 10.61 -4.36 5.22
CA ARG A 36 10.76 -4.55 6.66
C ARG A 36 9.45 -4.33 7.44
N SER A 37 8.41 -3.80 6.81
CA SER A 37 7.06 -3.67 7.36
C SER A 37 6.22 -4.93 7.10
N GLY A 38 5.12 -5.10 7.83
CA GLY A 38 4.22 -6.25 7.71
C GLY A 38 3.27 -6.18 6.50
N GLY A 39 2.30 -7.09 6.47
CA GLY A 39 1.26 -7.21 5.43
C GLY A 39 1.63 -8.19 4.32
N GLY A 40 0.71 -8.40 3.38
CA GLY A 40 0.86 -9.28 2.22
C GLY A 40 1.73 -8.70 1.09
N ALA A 41 1.89 -9.45 0.02
CA ALA A 41 2.66 -9.06 -1.15
C ALA A 41 2.00 -7.91 -1.92
N VAL A 42 2.83 -7.05 -2.51
CA VAL A 42 2.41 -5.95 -3.40
C VAL A 42 3.22 -6.04 -4.68
N LEU A 43 2.56 -6.01 -5.82
CA LEU A 43 3.21 -5.82 -7.11
C LEU A 43 3.41 -4.31 -7.35
N VAL A 44 4.64 -3.86 -7.24
CA VAL A 44 5.03 -2.47 -7.53
C VAL A 44 5.44 -2.39 -8.99
N GLU A 45 4.75 -1.56 -9.75
CA GLU A 45 5.07 -1.25 -11.15
C GLU A 45 5.04 0.27 -11.35
N PRO A 46 6.08 0.87 -11.92
CA PRO A 46 6.23 2.34 -12.01
C PRO A 46 5.02 3.06 -12.58
N GLU A 47 4.38 2.45 -13.59
CA GLU A 47 3.25 3.05 -14.29
C GLU A 47 1.88 2.75 -13.65
N ALA A 48 1.80 1.76 -12.79
CA ALA A 48 0.53 1.26 -12.24
C ALA A 48 0.30 1.64 -10.77
N MET A 49 1.31 2.23 -10.12
CA MET A 49 1.26 2.50 -8.69
C MET A 49 2.13 3.70 -8.31
N THR A 50 1.73 4.43 -7.29
CA THR A 50 2.60 5.33 -6.53
C THR A 50 2.92 4.71 -5.18
N TRP A 51 4.21 4.64 -4.86
CA TRP A 51 4.72 4.21 -3.56
C TRP A 51 5.38 5.39 -2.86
N VAL A 52 5.01 5.64 -1.60
CA VAL A 52 5.56 6.74 -0.80
C VAL A 52 6.02 6.20 0.54
N ASP A 53 7.26 6.52 0.91
CA ASP A 53 7.77 6.29 2.24
C ASP A 53 7.72 7.60 3.05
N VAL A 54 7.05 7.56 4.20
CA VAL A 54 7.03 8.66 5.17
C VAL A 54 7.84 8.23 6.39
N ILE A 55 8.78 9.07 6.82
CA ILE A 55 9.65 8.79 7.96
C ILE A 55 9.42 9.87 9.02
N VAL A 56 9.00 9.44 10.21
CA VAL A 56 8.82 10.30 11.39
C VAL A 56 9.88 9.93 12.41
N PRO A 57 10.88 10.79 12.68
CA PRO A 57 11.87 10.57 13.73
C PRO A 57 11.24 10.54 15.12
N SER A 58 11.86 9.84 16.07
CA SER A 58 11.34 9.73 17.45
C SER A 58 11.36 11.07 18.25
N GLY A 59 12.04 12.08 17.77
CA GLY A 59 12.05 13.43 18.37
C GLY A 59 11.14 14.43 17.65
N ASP A 60 10.36 13.99 16.67
CA ASP A 60 9.43 14.84 15.93
C ASP A 60 8.12 15.01 16.71
N ASP A 61 7.50 16.18 16.64
CA ASP A 61 6.21 16.48 17.32
C ASP A 61 5.07 15.55 16.86
N ARG A 62 5.18 14.97 15.66
CA ARG A 62 4.24 13.99 15.10
C ARG A 62 4.46 12.57 15.62
N TRP A 63 5.50 12.36 16.43
CA TRP A 63 5.77 11.06 17.04
C TRP A 63 4.74 10.73 18.11
N THR A 64 4.28 9.50 18.12
CA THR A 64 3.53 8.89 19.22
C THR A 64 3.98 7.45 19.42
N ASP A 65 3.98 6.96 20.66
CA ASP A 65 4.29 5.56 20.96
C ASP A 65 3.13 4.62 20.61
N ASP A 66 1.92 5.16 20.47
CA ASP A 66 0.75 4.40 20.04
C ASP A 66 0.84 4.11 18.52
N VAL A 67 1.04 2.84 18.19
CA VAL A 67 1.14 2.35 16.81
C VAL A 67 -0.14 2.61 16.02
N VAL A 68 -1.32 2.44 16.64
CA VAL A 68 -2.61 2.61 15.97
C VAL A 68 -2.88 4.10 15.73
N ALA A 69 -2.61 4.94 16.72
CA ALA A 69 -2.75 6.39 16.59
C ALA A 69 -1.83 6.93 15.47
N SER A 70 -0.58 6.45 15.39
CA SER A 70 0.35 6.87 14.34
C SER A 70 -0.08 6.39 12.95
N MET A 71 -0.68 5.21 12.83
CA MET A 71 -1.25 4.72 11.56
C MET A 71 -2.44 5.57 11.11
N ARG A 72 -3.35 5.92 12.04
CA ARG A 72 -4.48 6.80 11.76
C ARG A 72 -4.03 8.19 11.33
N TRP A 73 -3.07 8.78 12.05
CA TRP A 73 -2.48 10.05 11.68
C TRP A 73 -1.95 10.02 10.23
N CYS A 74 -1.20 8.99 9.85
CA CYS A 74 -0.69 8.84 8.49
C CYS A 74 -1.84 8.76 7.47
N GLY A 75 -2.88 7.97 7.75
CA GLY A 75 -4.08 7.87 6.91
C GLY A 75 -4.84 9.18 6.78
N GLU A 76 -4.92 9.98 7.84
CA GLU A 76 -5.56 11.30 7.82
C GLU A 76 -4.81 12.29 6.91
N GLN A 77 -3.45 12.24 6.88
CA GLN A 77 -2.69 13.06 5.93
C GLN A 77 -2.96 12.62 4.49
N TRP A 78 -3.00 11.32 4.23
CA TRP A 78 -3.37 10.78 2.92
C TRP A 78 -4.78 11.20 2.50
N LEU A 79 -5.74 11.11 3.41
CA LEU A 79 -7.12 11.53 3.16
C LEU A 79 -7.19 13.03 2.78
N ARG A 80 -6.48 13.89 3.53
CA ARG A 80 -6.39 15.33 3.23
C ARG A 80 -5.82 15.58 1.83
N ALA A 81 -4.73 14.92 1.48
CA ALA A 81 -4.08 15.06 0.17
C ALA A 81 -5.00 14.60 -0.97
N LEU A 82 -5.67 13.46 -0.81
CA LEU A 82 -6.62 12.93 -1.78
C LEU A 82 -7.83 13.85 -1.96
N ALA A 83 -8.37 14.38 -0.87
CA ALA A 83 -9.50 15.34 -0.91
C ALA A 83 -9.09 16.65 -1.60
N ALA A 84 -7.88 17.15 -1.35
CA ALA A 84 -7.37 18.39 -1.96
C ALA A 84 -7.27 18.30 -3.49
N ILE A 85 -7.04 17.12 -4.05
CA ILE A 85 -6.97 16.91 -5.50
C ILE A 85 -8.28 16.38 -6.10
N GLY A 86 -9.37 16.28 -5.30
CA GLY A 86 -10.63 15.72 -5.75
C GLY A 86 -10.56 14.24 -6.14
N ALA A 87 -9.65 13.48 -5.56
CA ALA A 87 -9.47 12.05 -5.83
C ALA A 87 -10.37 11.18 -4.94
N ASP A 88 -11.55 11.65 -4.62
CA ASP A 88 -12.59 10.93 -3.88
C ASP A 88 -13.23 9.80 -4.70
N GLY A 89 -12.99 9.81 -6.03
CA GLY A 89 -13.53 8.80 -6.93
C GLY A 89 -15.06 8.82 -6.93
N ALA A 90 -15.67 7.65 -6.96
CA ALA A 90 -17.14 7.51 -6.91
C ALA A 90 -17.66 7.31 -5.47
N GLY A 91 -16.87 7.59 -4.43
CA GLY A 91 -17.27 7.29 -3.05
C GLY A 91 -16.68 8.22 -2.01
N THR A 92 -17.19 8.15 -0.77
CA THR A 92 -16.69 8.91 0.37
C THR A 92 -15.31 8.39 0.78
N LEU A 93 -14.36 9.32 0.99
CA LEU A 93 -13.05 9.00 1.55
C LEU A 93 -13.16 8.79 3.06
N GLU A 94 -12.62 7.71 3.56
CA GLU A 94 -12.65 7.38 4.99
C GLU A 94 -11.31 6.78 5.43
N VAL A 95 -10.87 7.13 6.64
CA VAL A 95 -9.76 6.43 7.31
C VAL A 95 -10.34 5.27 8.09
N CYS A 96 -9.86 4.07 7.83
CA CYS A 96 -10.30 2.87 8.53
C CYS A 96 -9.95 2.97 10.02
N THR A 97 -10.93 2.76 10.89
CA THR A 97 -10.76 2.87 12.34
C THR A 97 -10.41 1.54 13.02
N SER A 98 -10.68 0.41 12.34
CA SER A 98 -10.44 -0.95 12.86
C SER A 98 -9.90 -1.85 11.76
N SER A 99 -9.09 -2.82 12.12
CA SER A 99 -8.64 -3.84 11.16
C SER A 99 -9.73 -4.88 10.93
N MET A 100 -9.89 -5.30 9.68
CA MET A 100 -10.71 -6.47 9.36
C MET A 100 -10.03 -7.75 9.88
N PRO A 101 -10.80 -8.83 10.16
CA PRO A 101 -10.21 -10.13 10.42
C PRO A 101 -9.25 -10.55 9.29
N GLN A 102 -8.14 -11.16 9.67
CA GLN A 102 -7.21 -11.71 8.70
C GLN A 102 -7.84 -12.90 7.96
N THR A 103 -7.56 -13.00 6.68
CA THR A 103 -7.96 -14.10 5.79
C THR A 103 -6.73 -14.60 5.06
N ASP A 104 -6.82 -15.81 4.48
CA ASP A 104 -5.73 -16.36 3.66
C ASP A 104 -5.35 -15.41 2.51
N VAL A 105 -6.31 -14.65 1.99
CA VAL A 105 -6.08 -13.67 0.93
C VAL A 105 -5.34 -12.44 1.47
N SER A 106 -5.74 -11.93 2.65
CA SER A 106 -5.08 -10.75 3.27
C SER A 106 -3.65 -11.06 3.75
N ASP A 107 -3.40 -12.30 4.15
CA ASP A 107 -2.05 -12.74 4.52
C ASP A 107 -1.14 -12.86 3.30
N LEU A 108 -1.70 -13.17 2.14
CA LEU A 108 -0.96 -13.33 0.91
C LEU A 108 -0.80 -12.02 0.13
N VAL A 109 -1.86 -11.22 0.00
CA VAL A 109 -1.93 -10.00 -0.83
C VAL A 109 -2.32 -8.80 0.03
N CYS A 110 -1.51 -7.73 -0.01
CA CYS A 110 -1.68 -6.53 0.82
C CYS A 110 -3.07 -5.87 0.63
N PHE A 111 -3.56 -5.79 -0.59
CA PHE A 111 -4.88 -5.23 -0.90
C PHE A 111 -6.04 -6.24 -0.68
N GLY A 112 -5.75 -7.45 -0.22
CA GLY A 112 -6.74 -8.45 0.17
C GLY A 112 -7.35 -8.24 1.56
N GLY A 113 -6.89 -7.24 2.32
CA GLY A 113 -7.40 -6.90 3.64
C GLY A 113 -7.33 -5.41 3.92
N LEU A 114 -7.95 -5.00 5.04
CA LEU A 114 -8.02 -3.62 5.48
C LEU A 114 -7.53 -3.52 6.93
N ALA A 115 -6.64 -2.57 7.20
CA ALA A 115 -6.08 -2.31 8.52
C ALA A 115 -6.41 -0.90 9.02
N ALA A 116 -6.40 -0.71 10.34
CA ALA A 116 -6.58 0.60 10.94
C ALA A 116 -5.55 1.60 10.38
N GLY A 117 -6.01 2.79 10.00
CA GLY A 117 -5.21 3.84 9.40
C GLY A 117 -5.17 3.81 7.86
N GLU A 118 -5.57 2.72 7.20
CA GLU A 118 -5.67 2.70 5.74
C GLU A 118 -6.86 3.52 5.23
N VAL A 119 -6.77 4.02 3.99
CA VAL A 119 -7.81 4.88 3.40
C VAL A 119 -8.65 4.10 2.41
N THR A 120 -9.96 4.31 2.49
CA THR A 120 -10.94 3.75 1.54
C THR A 120 -11.66 4.84 0.79
N SER A 121 -12.21 4.49 -0.38
CA SER A 121 -13.17 5.29 -1.15
C SER A 121 -14.39 4.41 -1.41
N GLY A 122 -15.55 4.81 -0.86
CA GLY A 122 -16.78 4.01 -0.96
C GLY A 122 -16.63 2.59 -0.41
N GLY A 123 -15.82 2.38 0.62
CA GLY A 123 -15.52 1.08 1.21
C GLY A 123 -14.45 0.25 0.48
N ALA A 124 -14.01 0.66 -0.71
CA ALA A 124 -12.91 0.01 -1.44
C ALA A 124 -11.56 0.57 -0.96
N LYS A 125 -10.56 -0.29 -0.75
CA LYS A 125 -9.22 0.12 -0.30
C LYS A 125 -8.53 0.95 -1.37
N LEU A 126 -8.23 2.21 -1.03
CA LEU A 126 -7.57 3.17 -1.91
C LEU A 126 -6.09 3.29 -1.57
N VAL A 127 -5.74 3.42 -0.28
CA VAL A 127 -4.36 3.50 0.18
C VAL A 127 -4.05 2.37 1.14
N GLY A 128 -3.08 1.55 0.77
CA GLY A 128 -2.48 0.57 1.67
C GLY A 128 -1.35 1.21 2.46
N ILE A 129 -1.34 1.05 3.78
CA ILE A 129 -0.32 1.60 4.67
C ILE A 129 0.24 0.51 5.55
N SER A 130 1.56 0.37 5.59
CA SER A 130 2.24 -0.52 6.52
C SER A 130 3.32 0.24 7.28
N GLN A 131 3.51 -0.08 8.57
CA GLN A 131 4.46 0.61 9.44
C GLN A 131 5.61 -0.30 9.86
N ARG A 132 6.81 0.27 9.89
CA ARG A 132 7.97 -0.28 10.59
C ARG A 132 8.42 0.71 11.65
N ARG A 133 8.48 0.28 12.90
CA ARG A 133 9.02 1.09 14.02
C ARG A 133 10.38 0.60 14.47
N THR A 134 11.20 1.54 14.85
CA THR A 134 12.46 1.37 15.58
C THR A 134 12.46 2.35 16.76
N ARG A 135 13.49 2.34 17.57
CA ARG A 135 13.68 3.35 18.62
C ARG A 135 13.93 4.76 18.06
N GLN A 136 14.34 4.86 16.80
CA GLN A 136 14.78 6.11 16.18
C GLN A 136 13.73 6.74 15.27
N ALA A 137 12.87 5.92 14.64
CA ALA A 137 11.89 6.42 13.69
C ALA A 137 10.74 5.44 13.47
N ALA A 138 9.60 5.97 13.08
CA ALA A 138 8.51 5.25 12.41
C ALA A 138 8.60 5.49 10.90
N ARG A 139 8.65 4.42 10.10
CA ARG A 139 8.58 4.46 8.64
C ARG A 139 7.25 3.90 8.19
N PHE A 140 6.48 4.69 7.49
CA PHE A 140 5.24 4.27 6.86
C PHE A 140 5.53 4.03 5.38
N GLN A 141 5.09 2.88 4.88
CA GLN A 141 5.17 2.51 3.47
C GLN A 141 3.76 2.52 2.92
N CYS A 142 3.48 3.48 2.07
CA CYS A 142 2.15 3.77 1.56
C CYS A 142 2.10 3.47 0.07
N ALA A 143 1.00 2.87 -0.38
CA ALA A 143 0.81 2.50 -1.76
C ALA A 143 -0.60 2.84 -2.24
N VAL A 144 -0.70 3.44 -3.42
CA VAL A 144 -1.95 3.70 -4.13
C VAL A 144 -1.83 3.19 -5.56
N HIS A 145 -2.82 2.44 -6.01
CA HIS A 145 -2.85 1.95 -7.38
C HIS A 145 -3.41 3.00 -8.36
N HIS A 146 -2.80 3.09 -9.53
CA HIS A 146 -3.36 3.76 -10.71
C HIS A 146 -4.10 2.76 -11.60
N THR A 147 -3.68 1.50 -11.54
CA THR A 147 -4.32 0.38 -12.22
C THR A 147 -4.20 -0.87 -11.36
N TRP A 148 -5.32 -1.47 -10.99
CA TRP A 148 -5.33 -2.75 -10.31
C TRP A 148 -5.14 -3.87 -11.34
N ARG A 149 -4.11 -4.73 -11.17
CA ARG A 149 -3.69 -5.77 -12.12
C ARG A 149 -3.68 -7.17 -11.48
N PRO A 150 -4.83 -7.72 -11.08
CA PRO A 150 -4.90 -8.99 -10.34
C PRO A 150 -4.34 -10.19 -11.14
N ARG A 151 -4.54 -10.25 -12.46
CA ARG A 151 -3.98 -11.30 -13.32
C ARG A 151 -2.46 -11.32 -13.31
N ARG A 152 -1.85 -10.14 -13.35
CA ARG A 152 -0.39 -10.01 -13.35
C ARG A 152 0.18 -10.36 -11.98
N LEU A 153 -0.44 -9.90 -10.90
CA LEU A 153 -0.07 -10.29 -9.55
C LEU A 153 -0.17 -11.81 -9.36
N LEU A 154 -1.30 -12.42 -9.74
CA LEU A 154 -1.54 -13.85 -9.62
C LEU A 154 -0.48 -14.68 -10.35
N ALA A 155 -0.05 -14.24 -11.54
CA ALA A 155 0.95 -14.93 -12.33
C ALA A 155 2.35 -14.99 -11.67
N LEU A 156 2.61 -14.12 -10.68
CA LEU A 156 3.88 -14.03 -9.95
C LEU A 156 3.85 -14.75 -8.60
N LEU A 157 2.69 -15.22 -8.15
CA LEU A 157 2.53 -15.92 -6.89
C LEU A 157 2.66 -17.43 -7.08
N ALA A 158 3.39 -18.09 -6.19
CA ALA A 158 3.49 -19.54 -6.12
C ALA A 158 2.20 -20.17 -5.54
N ALA A 159 1.98 -21.44 -5.81
CA ALA A 159 0.90 -22.20 -5.17
C ALA A 159 1.28 -22.56 -3.70
N PRO A 160 0.32 -22.66 -2.75
CA PRO A 160 -1.09 -22.34 -2.93
C PRO A 160 -1.35 -20.83 -3.05
N ARG A 161 -2.25 -20.42 -3.93
CA ARG A 161 -2.60 -19.01 -4.18
C ARG A 161 -4.11 -18.88 -4.44
N PRO A 162 -4.72 -17.69 -4.25
CA PRO A 162 -6.12 -17.47 -4.54
C PRO A 162 -6.41 -17.68 -6.04
N THR A 163 -7.68 -17.85 -6.37
CA THR A 163 -8.11 -17.84 -7.78
C THR A 163 -8.11 -16.40 -8.32
N LEU A 164 -8.12 -16.28 -9.63
CA LEU A 164 -8.23 -14.96 -10.27
C LEU A 164 -9.54 -14.27 -9.90
N GLU A 165 -10.63 -15.02 -9.85
CA GLU A 165 -11.96 -14.53 -9.47
C GLU A 165 -11.95 -13.86 -8.08
N VAL A 166 -11.26 -14.48 -7.12
CA VAL A 166 -11.08 -13.92 -5.77
C VAL A 166 -10.31 -12.61 -5.81
N LEU A 167 -9.23 -12.52 -6.60
CA LEU A 167 -8.44 -11.29 -6.70
C LEU A 167 -9.16 -10.18 -7.48
N GLU A 168 -9.93 -10.52 -8.51
CA GLU A 168 -10.74 -9.56 -9.28
C GLU A 168 -11.90 -9.01 -8.45
N ALA A 169 -12.42 -9.78 -7.49
CA ALA A 169 -13.50 -9.38 -6.59
C ALA A 169 -13.03 -8.51 -5.40
N LEU A 170 -11.72 -8.33 -5.19
CA LEU A 170 -11.23 -7.47 -4.11
C LEU A 170 -11.68 -6.02 -4.31
N PRO A 171 -12.19 -5.36 -3.26
CA PRO A 171 -12.61 -3.97 -3.33
C PRO A 171 -11.39 -3.04 -3.31
N VAL A 172 -10.74 -2.88 -4.46
CA VAL A 172 -9.58 -2.01 -4.66
C VAL A 172 -10.01 -0.78 -5.46
N ALA A 173 -9.83 0.39 -4.87
CA ALA A 173 -10.00 1.66 -5.55
C ALA A 173 -8.66 2.13 -6.15
N VAL A 174 -8.74 2.99 -7.16
CA VAL A 174 -7.58 3.52 -7.87
C VAL A 174 -7.65 5.04 -7.98
N VAL A 175 -6.50 5.69 -8.07
CA VAL A 175 -6.37 7.12 -8.38
C VAL A 175 -5.91 7.25 -9.83
N ASP A 176 -6.52 8.14 -10.60
CA ASP A 176 -6.07 8.42 -11.95
C ASP A 176 -4.57 8.77 -11.96
N ARG A 177 -3.82 8.12 -12.84
CA ARG A 177 -2.38 8.37 -12.98
C ARG A 177 -2.08 9.82 -13.33
N ALA A 178 -2.93 10.49 -14.09
CA ALA A 178 -2.77 11.89 -14.42
C ALA A 178 -2.77 12.81 -13.17
N ALA A 179 -3.41 12.39 -12.09
CA ALA A 179 -3.43 13.11 -10.82
C ALA A 179 -2.15 12.91 -9.97
N ARG A 180 -1.22 11.99 -10.38
CA ARG A 180 -0.04 11.67 -9.59
C ARG A 180 0.82 12.89 -9.21
N PRO A 181 1.17 13.84 -10.10
CA PRO A 181 1.94 15.01 -9.71
C PRO A 181 1.25 15.83 -8.63
N ALA A 182 -0.03 16.15 -8.83
CA ALA A 182 -0.83 16.91 -7.85
C ALA A 182 -0.95 16.15 -6.51
N LEU A 183 -1.07 14.82 -6.54
CA LEU A 183 -1.09 13.99 -5.34
C LEU A 183 0.23 14.10 -4.56
N LEU A 184 1.37 14.07 -5.23
CA LEU A 184 2.67 14.16 -4.57
C LEU A 184 2.89 15.55 -3.94
N ASP A 185 2.45 16.62 -4.62
CA ASP A 185 2.50 17.99 -4.08
C ASP A 185 1.59 18.11 -2.85
N ALA A 186 0.35 17.63 -2.93
CA ALA A 186 -0.60 17.64 -1.82
C ALA A 186 -0.12 16.78 -0.62
N LEU A 187 0.56 15.66 -0.86
CA LEU A 187 1.17 14.84 0.20
C LEU A 187 2.33 15.58 0.86
N THR A 188 3.18 16.26 0.08
CA THR A 188 4.28 17.07 0.62
C THR A 188 3.73 18.14 1.55
N GLU A 189 2.67 18.85 1.16
CA GLU A 189 1.99 19.83 2.00
C GLU A 189 1.35 19.18 3.24
N ALA A 190 0.59 18.10 3.07
CA ALA A 190 -0.12 17.43 4.16
C ALA A 190 0.82 16.88 5.24
N PHE A 191 1.98 16.36 4.85
CA PHE A 191 3.00 15.88 5.78
C PHE A 191 3.92 16.98 6.31
N GLY A 192 3.82 18.22 5.81
CA GLY A 192 4.65 19.33 6.22
C GLY A 192 6.13 19.15 5.86
N ALA A 193 6.40 18.62 4.68
CA ALA A 193 7.75 18.32 4.19
C ALA A 193 8.24 19.39 3.21
#